data_c9d754e28699093ebe256a6b77f96a57
#
_entry.id   c9d754e28699093ebe256a6b77f96a57
#
_cell.length_a   1.000
_cell.length_b   1.000
_cell.length_c   1.000
_cell.angle_alpha   90.00
_cell.angle_beta   90.00
_cell.angle_gamma   90.00
#
_symmetry.space_group_name_H-M   'P 1'
#
loop_
_entity.id
_entity.type
_entity.pdbx_description
1 polymer ?
#
loop_
_entity_poly.entity_id
_entity_poly.type
_entity_poly.pdbx_seq_one_letter_code
_entity_poly.pdbx_strand_id
1 'polypeptide(L)'
;MEQNRLMMRGISKTYGNAAALQNVDFSVRPGEVHALIGENGAGKSTLLNILSGVRAADSGEISVNGQAVQMKNPLSARHAGIAMIHQELQHVPELSVAQNMFLGRPLTLKTLDPSIDPSTPIKNLKVSQQQIVEIARALLDDAKIIAMDEPTSSLTPTEFDRLAELIADLKSTGVSLIYVSHKMNEIFRVCDRATIMRDGRQVGVVNICDEDEESIVAKMVGRKIDKLDHQAFVSDREVLRVENLGRGNQVVAANFSVRAGEVLGIAGLVGAGRTELLKLIAGIDKRTSGTVSVNGNPVKNHNVRAAIKAGIGLVPEDRKKEGIIKERAVKMNMALPSMHHFTVGGLLSQARLNRKAQTVMGDLKLRPLDIGKSIGTLSGGNQQKVIIGRWVAADASVFLFDEPTRGIDIGAKSEIYHLIEKLAQAGKAIVVVSSEMTEIMRIADRVLVMREGRITQELTGSAITEENIARFAIKQI
;
A
#
# COMPACT_ATOMS: atom_id res chain seq x y z
N MET A 1 -38.32 -8.03 10.56
CA MET A 1 -37.24 -7.76 9.59
C MET A 1 -36.55 -6.49 10.05
N GLU A 2 -35.28 -6.54 10.44
CA GLU A 2 -34.50 -5.35 10.79
C GLU A 2 -34.45 -4.44 9.55
N GLN A 3 -34.93 -3.22 9.70
CA GLN A 3 -34.98 -2.26 8.62
C GLN A 3 -33.60 -1.70 8.40
N ASN A 4 -32.97 -1.94 7.23
CA ASN A 4 -31.66 -1.38 6.91
C ASN A 4 -31.71 0.16 6.93
N ARG A 5 -30.65 0.77 7.47
CA ARG A 5 -30.44 2.23 7.43
C ARG A 5 -30.19 2.70 6.00
N LEU A 6 -29.35 1.96 5.28
CA LEU A 6 -29.02 2.18 3.86
C LEU A 6 -29.27 0.89 3.09
N MET A 7 -29.89 1.02 1.92
CA MET A 7 -30.00 -0.04 0.95
C MET A 7 -29.72 0.52 -0.45
N MET A 8 -28.76 -0.06 -1.14
CA MET A 8 -28.48 0.14 -2.55
C MET A 8 -28.76 -1.18 -3.26
N ARG A 9 -29.59 -1.20 -4.30
CA ARG A 9 -30.00 -2.41 -5.03
C ARG A 9 -29.72 -2.28 -6.50
N GLY A 10 -29.08 -3.29 -7.08
CA GLY A 10 -28.85 -3.40 -8.53
C GLY A 10 -28.00 -2.28 -9.11
N ILE A 11 -27.11 -1.68 -8.33
CA ILE A 11 -26.33 -0.53 -8.76
C ILE A 11 -25.37 -0.94 -9.85
N SER A 12 -25.48 -0.27 -11.00
CA SER A 12 -24.55 -0.45 -12.12
C SER A 12 -23.97 0.88 -12.58
N LYS A 13 -22.70 0.85 -13.04
CA LYS A 13 -21.99 2.02 -13.54
C LYS A 13 -20.94 1.63 -14.56
N THR A 14 -20.94 2.33 -15.69
CA THR A 14 -19.99 2.12 -16.80
C THR A 14 -19.24 3.41 -17.10
N TYR A 15 -17.94 3.31 -17.38
CA TYR A 15 -17.11 4.42 -17.85
C TYR A 15 -16.52 4.05 -19.21
N GLY A 16 -17.02 4.69 -20.27
CA GLY A 16 -16.68 4.29 -21.63
C GLY A 16 -17.05 2.82 -21.88
N ASN A 17 -16.08 1.97 -22.20
CA ASN A 17 -16.29 0.53 -22.41
C ASN A 17 -16.03 -0.33 -21.16
N ALA A 18 -15.68 0.27 -20.02
CA ALA A 18 -15.36 -0.46 -18.78
C ALA A 18 -16.54 -0.39 -17.80
N ALA A 19 -17.12 -1.54 -17.46
CA ALA A 19 -18.10 -1.65 -16.40
C ALA A 19 -17.41 -1.58 -15.04
N ALA A 20 -17.63 -0.50 -14.30
CA ALA A 20 -17.05 -0.30 -12.98
C ALA A 20 -17.90 -0.93 -11.86
N LEU A 21 -19.23 -1.00 -12.05
CA LEU A 21 -20.15 -1.72 -11.17
C LEU A 21 -21.17 -2.48 -12.02
N GLN A 22 -21.50 -3.69 -11.60
CA GLN A 22 -22.43 -4.59 -12.29
C GLN A 22 -23.41 -5.21 -11.31
N ASN A 23 -24.61 -4.66 -11.23
CA ASN A 23 -25.72 -5.16 -10.40
C ASN A 23 -25.30 -5.38 -8.93
N VAL A 24 -24.74 -4.35 -8.31
CA VAL A 24 -24.22 -4.41 -6.94
C VAL A 24 -25.32 -4.10 -5.94
N ASP A 25 -25.49 -4.99 -4.96
CA ASP A 25 -26.31 -4.75 -3.79
C ASP A 25 -25.40 -4.38 -2.60
N PHE A 26 -25.82 -3.39 -1.82
CA PHE A 26 -25.08 -2.96 -0.63
C PHE A 26 -26.03 -2.48 0.45
N SER A 27 -25.86 -2.94 1.69
CA SER A 27 -26.75 -2.55 2.78
C SER A 27 -25.99 -2.36 4.10
N VAL A 28 -26.46 -1.38 4.87
CA VAL A 28 -25.92 -1.07 6.20
C VAL A 28 -27.09 -0.99 7.20
N ARG A 29 -26.93 -1.61 8.37
CA ARG A 29 -27.91 -1.60 9.46
C ARG A 29 -27.75 -0.34 10.32
N PRO A 30 -28.77 0.05 11.11
CA PRO A 30 -28.63 1.10 12.11
C PRO A 30 -27.54 0.76 13.15
N GLY A 31 -26.63 1.72 13.45
CA GLY A 31 -25.56 1.52 14.43
C GLY A 31 -24.56 0.41 14.06
N GLU A 32 -24.40 0.13 12.77
CA GLU A 32 -23.45 -0.85 12.27
C GLU A 32 -22.19 -0.17 11.73
N VAL A 33 -21.03 -0.75 11.98
CA VAL A 33 -19.79 -0.45 11.24
C VAL A 33 -19.64 -1.52 10.16
N HIS A 34 -19.95 -1.13 8.92
CA HIS A 34 -19.93 -2.02 7.76
C HIS A 34 -18.70 -1.79 6.89
N ALA A 35 -17.84 -2.79 6.77
CA ALA A 35 -16.68 -2.71 5.89
C ALA A 35 -17.07 -2.86 4.42
N LEU A 36 -16.50 -2.05 3.54
CA LEU A 36 -16.53 -2.25 2.10
C LEU A 36 -15.12 -2.61 1.61
N ILE A 37 -14.90 -3.88 1.32
CA ILE A 37 -13.59 -4.45 1.05
C ILE A 37 -13.48 -5.02 -0.37
N GLY A 38 -12.29 -5.07 -0.90
CA GLY A 38 -12.00 -5.56 -2.25
C GLY A 38 -10.67 -5.02 -2.77
N GLU A 39 -10.15 -5.61 -3.83
CA GLU A 39 -8.93 -5.15 -4.48
C GLU A 39 -9.07 -3.75 -5.09
N ASN A 40 -7.93 -3.14 -5.47
CA ASN A 40 -7.96 -1.87 -6.21
C ASN A 40 -8.62 -2.09 -7.58
N GLY A 41 -9.59 -1.24 -7.90
CA GLY A 41 -10.40 -1.41 -9.11
C GLY A 41 -11.65 -2.29 -8.93
N ALA A 42 -11.90 -2.85 -7.73
CA ALA A 42 -13.11 -3.64 -7.45
C ALA A 42 -14.43 -2.84 -7.48
N GLY A 43 -14.36 -1.50 -7.61
CA GLY A 43 -15.53 -0.64 -7.70
C GLY A 43 -15.90 0.10 -6.40
N LYS A 44 -15.16 -0.08 -5.30
CA LYS A 44 -15.45 0.54 -3.99
C LYS A 44 -15.64 2.05 -4.06
N SER A 45 -14.65 2.78 -4.57
CA SER A 45 -14.74 4.26 -4.69
C SER A 45 -15.82 4.70 -5.68
N THR A 46 -16.15 3.88 -6.69
CA THR A 46 -17.28 4.16 -7.58
C THR A 46 -18.62 4.05 -6.82
N LEU A 47 -18.78 3.02 -5.98
CA LEU A 47 -19.98 2.85 -5.15
C LEU A 47 -20.11 4.00 -4.15
N LEU A 48 -19.02 4.42 -3.50
CA LEU A 48 -19.01 5.56 -2.58
C LEU A 48 -19.30 6.89 -3.30
N ASN A 49 -18.76 7.09 -4.51
CA ASN A 49 -19.06 8.28 -5.32
C ASN A 49 -20.53 8.36 -5.74
N ILE A 50 -21.19 7.22 -5.94
CA ILE A 50 -22.62 7.17 -6.21
C ILE A 50 -23.40 7.49 -4.92
N LEU A 51 -23.02 6.90 -3.80
CA LEU A 51 -23.63 7.14 -2.49
C LEU A 51 -23.53 8.61 -2.07
N SER A 52 -22.38 9.23 -2.31
CA SER A 52 -22.15 10.65 -1.98
C SER A 52 -22.71 11.64 -3.01
N GLY A 53 -23.37 11.15 -4.08
CA GLY A 53 -23.94 12.00 -5.13
C GLY A 53 -22.93 12.70 -6.05
N VAL A 54 -21.64 12.34 -5.96
CA VAL A 54 -20.58 12.84 -6.87
C VAL A 54 -20.78 12.28 -8.28
N ARG A 55 -21.36 11.07 -8.37
CA ARG A 55 -21.68 10.39 -9.63
C ARG A 55 -23.08 9.79 -9.56
N ALA A 56 -23.80 9.82 -10.68
CA ALA A 56 -25.05 9.09 -10.81
C ALA A 56 -24.79 7.63 -11.20
N ALA A 57 -25.57 6.70 -10.65
CA ALA A 57 -25.66 5.34 -11.15
C ALA A 57 -26.30 5.32 -12.54
N ASP A 58 -25.96 4.33 -13.36
CA ASP A 58 -26.62 4.12 -14.66
C ASP A 58 -27.93 3.33 -14.46
N SER A 59 -27.99 2.46 -13.44
CA SER A 59 -29.18 1.74 -13.00
C SER A 59 -29.11 1.39 -11.52
N GLY A 60 -30.24 1.01 -10.95
CA GLY A 60 -30.39 0.62 -9.55
C GLY A 60 -31.12 1.68 -8.73
N GLU A 61 -31.36 1.34 -7.45
CA GLU A 61 -32.11 2.15 -6.51
C GLU A 61 -31.38 2.33 -5.21
N ILE A 62 -31.52 3.50 -4.59
CA ILE A 62 -30.96 3.81 -3.27
C ILE A 62 -32.09 4.19 -2.34
N SER A 63 -32.14 3.61 -1.16
CA SER A 63 -33.07 4.00 -0.10
C SER A 63 -32.33 4.20 1.23
N VAL A 64 -32.77 5.21 1.98
CA VAL A 64 -32.30 5.55 3.32
C VAL A 64 -33.49 5.50 4.26
N ASN A 65 -33.39 4.75 5.36
CA ASN A 65 -34.50 4.49 6.30
C ASN A 65 -35.76 4.01 5.59
N GLY A 66 -35.63 3.19 4.54
CA GLY A 66 -36.75 2.67 3.76
C GLY A 66 -37.38 3.65 2.75
N GLN A 67 -36.90 4.89 2.68
CA GLN A 67 -37.37 5.89 1.71
C GLN A 67 -36.44 5.94 0.50
N ALA A 68 -36.99 5.83 -0.71
CA ALA A 68 -36.21 5.95 -1.94
C ALA A 68 -35.65 7.38 -2.07
N VAL A 69 -34.36 7.48 -2.38
CA VAL A 69 -33.64 8.75 -2.52
C VAL A 69 -32.88 8.81 -3.84
N GLN A 70 -32.83 9.98 -4.44
CA GLN A 70 -32.04 10.21 -5.65
C GLN A 70 -30.79 11.03 -5.30
N MET A 71 -29.61 10.42 -5.46
CA MET A 71 -28.33 11.08 -5.24
C MET A 71 -27.90 11.88 -6.47
N LYS A 72 -28.51 13.07 -6.66
CA LYS A 72 -28.24 13.94 -7.83
C LYS A 72 -26.94 14.73 -7.70
N ASN A 73 -26.55 15.06 -6.49
CA ASN A 73 -25.36 15.83 -6.15
C ASN A 73 -24.99 15.61 -4.67
N PRO A 74 -23.82 16.07 -4.19
CA PRO A 74 -23.42 15.91 -2.79
C PRO A 74 -24.38 16.55 -1.78
N LEU A 75 -25.09 17.61 -2.16
CA LEU A 75 -26.08 18.23 -1.28
C LEU A 75 -27.28 17.32 -1.05
N SER A 76 -27.73 16.56 -2.06
CA SER A 76 -28.84 15.59 -1.91
C SER A 76 -28.44 14.42 -1.00
N ALA A 77 -27.20 13.95 -1.06
CA ALA A 77 -26.69 12.92 -0.14
C ALA A 77 -26.66 13.44 1.31
N ARG A 78 -26.22 14.68 1.51
CA ARG A 78 -26.18 15.33 2.83
C ARG A 78 -27.59 15.53 3.41
N HIS A 79 -28.58 15.96 2.60
CA HIS A 79 -29.96 16.04 3.03
C HIS A 79 -30.58 14.67 3.38
N ALA A 80 -30.07 13.60 2.78
CA ALA A 80 -30.43 12.22 3.15
C ALA A 80 -29.71 11.72 4.41
N GLY A 81 -28.90 12.56 5.08
CA GLY A 81 -28.14 12.22 6.28
C GLY A 81 -26.88 11.40 6.01
N ILE A 82 -26.29 11.52 4.81
CA ILE A 82 -25.06 10.83 4.42
C ILE A 82 -23.91 11.83 4.37
N ALA A 83 -22.83 11.55 5.09
CA ALA A 83 -21.57 12.29 5.02
C ALA A 83 -20.45 11.38 4.48
N MET A 84 -19.51 11.99 3.74
CA MET A 84 -18.36 11.32 3.17
C MET A 84 -17.09 11.94 3.72
N ILE A 85 -16.18 11.09 4.24
CA ILE A 85 -14.82 11.45 4.61
C ILE A 85 -13.91 10.84 3.56
N HIS A 86 -13.25 11.69 2.81
CA HIS A 86 -12.39 11.30 1.70
C HIS A 86 -10.99 10.94 2.16
N GLN A 87 -10.28 10.14 1.39
CA GLN A 87 -8.89 9.77 1.62
C GLN A 87 -7.97 11.00 1.66
N GLU A 88 -8.20 12.00 0.80
CA GLU A 88 -7.56 13.31 0.88
C GLU A 88 -8.50 14.26 1.62
N LEU A 89 -8.03 14.81 2.75
CA LEU A 89 -8.81 15.70 3.60
C LEU A 89 -9.20 16.99 2.85
N GLN A 90 -10.48 17.34 2.90
CA GLN A 90 -11.04 18.48 2.17
C GLN A 90 -11.18 19.69 3.09
N HIS A 91 -10.06 20.26 3.50
CA HIS A 91 -10.00 21.47 4.31
C HIS A 91 -9.49 22.68 3.51
N VAL A 92 -9.82 23.86 4.00
CA VAL A 92 -9.14 25.09 3.59
C VAL A 92 -8.00 25.34 4.57
N PRO A 93 -6.73 25.11 4.18
CA PRO A 93 -5.59 25.02 5.11
C PRO A 93 -5.34 26.31 5.91
N GLU A 94 -5.66 27.46 5.35
CA GLU A 94 -5.45 28.80 5.93
C GLU A 94 -6.52 29.18 6.96
N LEU A 95 -7.69 28.54 6.89
CA LEU A 95 -8.78 28.81 7.81
C LEU A 95 -8.60 28.05 9.12
N SER A 96 -9.14 28.62 10.21
CA SER A 96 -9.13 27.96 11.52
C SER A 96 -10.05 26.71 11.51
N VAL A 97 -9.89 25.86 12.52
CA VAL A 97 -10.77 24.74 12.78
C VAL A 97 -12.22 25.16 12.80
N ALA A 98 -12.55 26.20 13.60
CA ALA A 98 -13.91 26.72 13.69
C ALA A 98 -14.43 27.20 12.33
N GLN A 99 -13.62 27.91 11.56
CA GLN A 99 -14.02 28.38 10.24
C GLN A 99 -14.26 27.22 9.26
N ASN A 100 -13.40 26.19 9.27
CA ASN A 100 -13.58 25.01 8.43
C ASN A 100 -14.83 24.18 8.81
N MET A 101 -15.12 24.07 10.10
CA MET A 101 -16.31 23.38 10.56
C MET A 101 -17.60 24.13 10.20
N PHE A 102 -17.58 25.45 10.31
CA PHE A 102 -18.77 26.26 10.16
C PHE A 102 -18.85 27.05 8.84
N LEU A 103 -18.09 26.68 7.83
CA LEU A 103 -18.19 27.26 6.50
C LEU A 103 -19.68 27.36 6.06
N GLY A 104 -20.25 28.58 6.21
CA GLY A 104 -21.62 28.89 5.84
C GLY A 104 -22.70 28.58 6.91
N ARG A 105 -22.36 28.47 8.21
CA ARG A 105 -23.30 28.12 9.28
C ARG A 105 -23.12 28.90 10.58
N PRO A 106 -24.19 29.06 11.40
CA PRO A 106 -24.07 29.69 12.72
C PRO A 106 -23.35 28.77 13.72
N LEU A 107 -22.58 29.37 14.63
CA LEU A 107 -21.71 28.72 15.61
C LEU A 107 -22.50 28.05 16.75
N THR A 108 -22.36 26.72 16.89
CA THR A 108 -22.60 26.03 18.17
C THR A 108 -21.49 25.00 18.38
N LEU A 109 -20.49 25.37 19.17
CA LEU A 109 -19.36 24.51 19.54
C LEU A 109 -19.73 23.69 20.78
N LYS A 110 -20.02 22.41 20.60
CA LYS A 110 -20.12 21.48 21.76
C LYS A 110 -19.62 20.09 21.43
N THR A 111 -18.51 19.72 21.13
CA THR A 111 -17.92 18.37 21.06
C THR A 111 -16.78 18.26 20.07
N LEU A 112 -15.70 18.96 20.31
CA LEU A 112 -14.42 18.64 19.71
C LEU A 112 -13.53 18.01 20.76
N ASP A 113 -12.54 17.24 20.33
CA ASP A 113 -11.44 16.82 21.19
C ASP A 113 -10.91 18.04 21.95
N PRO A 114 -10.92 18.04 23.30
CA PRO A 114 -10.47 19.17 24.12
C PRO A 114 -9.04 19.61 23.85
N SER A 115 -8.25 18.78 23.16
CA SER A 115 -6.86 19.10 22.75
C SER A 115 -6.77 19.98 21.50
N ILE A 116 -7.89 20.22 20.80
CA ILE A 116 -7.91 21.01 19.56
C ILE A 116 -8.45 22.42 19.85
N ASP A 117 -7.58 23.41 19.77
CA ASP A 117 -7.99 24.82 19.85
C ASP A 117 -8.74 25.23 18.54
N PRO A 118 -10.02 25.64 18.64
CA PRO A 118 -10.85 26.03 17.51
C PRO A 118 -10.29 27.20 16.70
N SER A 119 -9.41 28.02 17.26
CA SER A 119 -8.78 29.15 16.59
C SER A 119 -7.56 28.77 15.74
N THR A 120 -7.03 27.56 15.93
CA THR A 120 -5.84 27.07 15.23
C THR A 120 -6.12 26.89 13.72
N PRO A 121 -5.28 27.44 12.81
CA PRO A 121 -5.34 27.12 11.39
C PRO A 121 -5.15 25.62 11.14
N ILE A 122 -5.98 25.00 10.29
CA ILE A 122 -5.96 23.55 10.07
C ILE A 122 -4.60 23.04 9.61
N LYS A 123 -3.87 23.80 8.79
CA LYS A 123 -2.52 23.42 8.34
C LYS A 123 -1.52 23.18 9.47
N ASN A 124 -1.77 23.71 10.66
CA ASN A 124 -0.92 23.55 11.85
C ASN A 124 -1.31 22.31 12.69
N LEU A 125 -2.42 21.66 12.37
CA LEU A 125 -2.85 20.43 13.04
C LEU A 125 -2.14 19.21 12.46
N LYS A 126 -1.96 18.18 13.30
CA LYS A 126 -1.59 16.84 12.83
C LYS A 126 -2.69 16.25 11.94
N VAL A 127 -2.33 15.35 11.04
CA VAL A 127 -3.30 14.73 10.11
C VAL A 127 -4.44 14.03 10.86
N SER A 128 -4.14 13.35 11.97
CA SER A 128 -5.14 12.73 12.85
C SER A 128 -6.15 13.74 13.41
N GLN A 129 -5.67 14.91 13.85
CA GLN A 129 -6.55 15.97 14.36
C GLN A 129 -7.41 16.58 13.23
N GLN A 130 -6.84 16.75 12.04
CA GLN A 130 -7.60 17.19 10.86
C GLN A 130 -8.74 16.22 10.54
N GLN A 131 -8.49 14.91 10.70
CA GLN A 131 -9.49 13.87 10.48
C GLN A 131 -10.63 13.92 11.50
N ILE A 132 -10.31 14.15 12.78
CA ILE A 132 -11.31 14.39 13.84
C ILE A 132 -12.18 15.61 13.49
N VAL A 133 -11.61 16.67 12.94
CA VAL A 133 -12.35 17.85 12.47
C VAL A 133 -13.33 17.50 11.33
N GLU A 134 -12.95 16.64 10.39
CA GLU A 134 -13.84 16.17 9.32
C GLU A 134 -15.01 15.36 9.87
N ILE A 135 -14.73 14.43 10.80
CA ILE A 135 -15.77 13.63 11.46
C ILE A 135 -16.72 14.54 12.24
N ALA A 136 -16.18 15.48 13.01
CA ALA A 136 -16.99 16.45 13.77
C ALA A 136 -17.87 17.30 12.84
N ARG A 137 -17.35 17.73 11.68
CA ARG A 137 -18.12 18.44 10.65
C ARG A 137 -19.28 17.59 10.13
N ALA A 138 -19.06 16.29 9.86
CA ALA A 138 -20.10 15.37 9.43
C ALA A 138 -21.22 15.22 10.47
N LEU A 139 -20.87 15.20 11.76
CA LEU A 139 -21.84 15.12 12.86
C LEU A 139 -22.66 16.40 13.02
N LEU A 140 -22.07 17.56 12.79
CA LEU A 140 -22.80 18.84 12.79
C LEU A 140 -23.87 18.90 11.69
N ASP A 141 -23.73 18.11 10.65
CA ASP A 141 -24.71 17.94 9.56
C ASP A 141 -25.83 16.95 9.89
N ASP A 142 -25.89 16.47 11.15
CA ASP A 142 -26.82 15.44 11.61
C ASP A 142 -26.72 14.15 10.79
N ALA A 143 -25.51 13.83 10.29
CA ALA A 143 -25.27 12.63 9.50
C ALA A 143 -25.60 11.38 10.32
N LYS A 144 -26.43 10.53 9.74
CA LYS A 144 -26.80 9.22 10.31
C LYS A 144 -25.98 8.08 9.67
N ILE A 145 -25.35 8.38 8.55
CA ILE A 145 -24.47 7.47 7.80
C ILE A 145 -23.18 8.23 7.48
N ILE A 146 -22.05 7.74 7.95
CA ILE A 146 -20.74 8.30 7.65
C ILE A 146 -19.91 7.28 6.87
N ALA A 147 -19.53 7.61 5.64
CA ALA A 147 -18.64 6.79 4.84
C ALA A 147 -17.20 7.33 4.95
N MET A 148 -16.25 6.46 5.29
CA MET A 148 -14.83 6.76 5.46
C MET A 148 -14.02 5.99 4.42
N ASP A 149 -13.36 6.70 3.50
CA ASP A 149 -12.53 6.09 2.44
C ASP A 149 -11.05 6.13 2.85
N GLU A 150 -10.50 4.97 3.24
CA GLU A 150 -9.12 4.79 3.72
C GLU A 150 -8.69 5.80 4.81
N PRO A 151 -9.44 5.93 5.91
CA PRO A 151 -9.23 6.99 6.89
C PRO A 151 -7.87 6.92 7.61
N THR A 152 -7.17 5.80 7.51
CA THR A 152 -5.91 5.55 8.26
C THR A 152 -4.68 5.54 7.37
N SER A 153 -4.77 6.00 6.11
CA SER A 153 -3.65 5.96 5.16
C SER A 153 -2.39 6.71 5.65
N SER A 154 -2.55 7.69 6.54
CA SER A 154 -1.48 8.54 7.10
C SER A 154 -1.45 8.56 8.64
N LEU A 155 -2.17 7.65 9.31
CA LEU A 155 -2.19 7.57 10.77
C LEU A 155 -1.16 6.58 11.32
N THR A 156 -0.61 6.93 12.49
CA THR A 156 0.18 6.02 13.32
C THR A 156 -0.74 5.02 14.05
N PRO A 157 -0.21 3.89 14.57
CA PRO A 157 -1.01 2.94 15.36
C PRO A 157 -1.75 3.57 16.54
N THR A 158 -1.09 4.46 17.29
CA THR A 158 -1.71 5.17 18.44
C THR A 158 -2.84 6.11 17.99
N GLU A 159 -2.71 6.72 16.82
CA GLU A 159 -3.76 7.58 16.27
C GLU A 159 -4.95 6.77 15.76
N PHE A 160 -4.69 5.56 15.24
CA PHE A 160 -5.75 4.62 14.91
C PHE A 160 -6.52 4.16 16.15
N ASP A 161 -5.84 3.93 17.29
CA ASP A 161 -6.52 3.58 18.55
C ASP A 161 -7.59 4.62 18.92
N ARG A 162 -7.26 5.91 18.85
CA ARG A 162 -8.21 7.01 19.10
C ARG A 162 -9.36 7.04 18.09
N LEU A 163 -9.07 6.79 16.80
CA LEU A 163 -10.11 6.71 15.79
C LEU A 163 -11.05 5.53 16.06
N ALA A 164 -10.53 4.38 16.48
CA ALA A 164 -11.33 3.21 16.82
C ALA A 164 -12.27 3.47 18.02
N GLU A 165 -11.79 4.18 19.05
CA GLU A 165 -12.62 4.63 20.17
C GLU A 165 -13.76 5.55 19.68
N LEU A 166 -13.44 6.55 18.86
CA LEU A 166 -14.44 7.44 18.27
C LEU A 166 -15.47 6.71 17.42
N ILE A 167 -15.06 5.72 16.63
CA ILE A 167 -15.97 4.85 15.85
C ILE A 167 -16.91 4.09 16.77
N ALA A 168 -16.42 3.54 17.89
CA ALA A 168 -17.23 2.84 18.88
C ALA A 168 -18.27 3.77 19.53
N ASP A 169 -17.88 4.99 19.89
CA ASP A 169 -18.78 6.00 20.44
C ASP A 169 -19.88 6.38 19.43
N LEU A 170 -19.52 6.64 18.17
CA LEU A 170 -20.49 6.94 17.09
C LEU A 170 -21.48 5.81 16.90
N LYS A 171 -20.99 4.56 16.87
CA LYS A 171 -21.83 3.37 16.78
C LYS A 171 -22.81 3.31 17.94
N SER A 172 -22.36 3.58 19.18
CA SER A 172 -23.20 3.55 20.37
C SER A 172 -24.33 4.58 20.34
N THR A 173 -24.13 5.71 19.64
CA THR A 173 -25.16 6.75 19.44
C THR A 173 -26.10 6.44 18.25
N GLY A 174 -25.93 5.27 17.64
CA GLY A 174 -26.79 4.81 16.54
C GLY A 174 -26.37 5.34 15.15
N VAL A 175 -25.22 5.98 15.01
CA VAL A 175 -24.65 6.36 13.71
C VAL A 175 -24.16 5.09 13.01
N SER A 176 -24.47 4.94 11.72
CA SER A 176 -23.99 3.84 10.88
C SER A 176 -22.75 4.29 10.13
N LEU A 177 -21.74 3.42 10.08
CA LEU A 177 -20.46 3.74 9.42
C LEU A 177 -20.21 2.78 8.26
N ILE A 178 -19.72 3.32 7.16
CA ILE A 178 -19.17 2.55 6.03
C ILE A 178 -17.67 2.75 6.08
N TYR A 179 -16.92 1.69 6.31
CA TYR A 179 -15.48 1.73 6.52
C TYR A 179 -14.77 1.07 5.35
N VAL A 180 -14.03 1.85 4.56
CA VAL A 180 -13.23 1.32 3.46
C VAL A 180 -11.77 1.31 3.88
N SER A 181 -11.18 0.13 3.94
CA SER A 181 -9.75 -0.06 4.20
C SER A 181 -9.26 -1.32 3.49
N HIS A 182 -7.99 -1.36 3.19
CA HIS A 182 -7.29 -2.55 2.74
C HIS A 182 -6.49 -3.23 3.86
N LYS A 183 -6.48 -2.66 5.07
CA LYS A 183 -5.77 -3.18 6.24
C LYS A 183 -6.70 -4.09 7.05
N MET A 184 -6.46 -5.38 7.02
CA MET A 184 -7.33 -6.36 7.69
C MET A 184 -7.39 -6.17 9.20
N ASN A 185 -6.27 -5.86 9.87
CA ASN A 185 -6.25 -5.59 11.30
C ASN A 185 -7.21 -4.47 11.73
N GLU A 186 -7.40 -3.45 10.89
CA GLU A 186 -8.38 -2.39 11.16
C GLU A 186 -9.81 -2.91 11.04
N ILE A 187 -10.09 -3.67 9.97
CA ILE A 187 -11.41 -4.23 9.69
C ILE A 187 -11.85 -5.17 10.81
N PHE A 188 -10.98 -6.08 11.24
CA PHE A 188 -11.26 -7.00 12.35
C PHE A 188 -11.48 -6.30 13.69
N ARG A 189 -10.90 -5.11 13.87
CA ARG A 189 -10.99 -4.38 15.13
C ARG A 189 -12.24 -3.51 15.24
N VAL A 190 -12.71 -2.90 14.13
CA VAL A 190 -13.79 -1.89 14.21
C VAL A 190 -15.07 -2.28 13.49
N CYS A 191 -15.06 -3.27 12.58
CA CYS A 191 -16.21 -3.58 11.75
C CYS A 191 -17.00 -4.78 12.26
N ASP A 192 -18.33 -4.74 12.06
CA ASP A 192 -19.24 -5.84 12.40
C ASP A 192 -19.41 -6.82 11.23
N ARG A 193 -19.62 -6.26 10.04
CA ARG A 193 -19.84 -7.01 8.80
C ARG A 193 -19.00 -6.42 7.67
N ALA A 194 -18.82 -7.19 6.61
CA ALA A 194 -18.15 -6.71 5.42
C ALA A 194 -18.92 -7.12 4.15
N THR A 195 -19.02 -6.19 3.20
CA THR A 195 -19.34 -6.49 1.81
C THR A 195 -18.04 -6.64 1.01
N ILE A 196 -17.89 -7.79 0.39
CA ILE A 196 -16.72 -8.12 -0.43
C ILE A 196 -17.04 -7.82 -1.89
N MET A 197 -16.22 -6.96 -2.51
CA MET A 197 -16.33 -6.60 -3.92
C MET A 197 -15.14 -7.14 -4.72
N ARG A 198 -15.42 -7.61 -5.94
CA ARG A 198 -14.42 -8.05 -6.91
C ARG A 198 -14.93 -7.79 -8.33
N ASP A 199 -14.09 -7.20 -9.19
CA ASP A 199 -14.38 -6.92 -10.60
C ASP A 199 -15.72 -6.21 -10.83
N GLY A 200 -16.04 -5.22 -9.97
CA GLY A 200 -17.26 -4.45 -10.04
C GLY A 200 -18.53 -5.17 -9.58
N ARG A 201 -18.41 -6.31 -8.90
CA ARG A 201 -19.54 -7.12 -8.39
C ARG A 201 -19.41 -7.36 -6.90
N GLN A 202 -20.54 -7.50 -6.24
CA GLN A 202 -20.58 -8.05 -4.88
C GLN A 202 -20.35 -9.56 -4.94
N VAL A 203 -19.34 -10.04 -4.22
CA VAL A 203 -19.01 -11.47 -4.10
C VAL A 203 -19.71 -12.11 -2.90
N GLY A 204 -19.89 -11.35 -1.83
CA GLY A 204 -20.57 -11.83 -0.63
C GLY A 204 -20.64 -10.76 0.46
N VAL A 205 -21.42 -11.07 1.49
CA VAL A 205 -21.49 -10.31 2.74
C VAL A 205 -21.20 -11.28 3.87
N VAL A 206 -20.31 -10.90 4.77
CA VAL A 206 -19.84 -11.75 5.88
C VAL A 206 -19.93 -11.00 7.20
N ASN A 207 -20.11 -11.72 8.31
CA ASN A 207 -19.89 -11.17 9.65
C ASN A 207 -18.39 -11.31 9.96
N ILE A 208 -17.77 -10.26 10.44
CA ILE A 208 -16.33 -10.26 10.71
C ILE A 208 -15.96 -11.26 11.81
N CYS A 209 -16.81 -11.42 12.83
CA CYS A 209 -16.57 -12.37 13.92
C CYS A 209 -16.56 -13.85 13.50
N ASP A 210 -17.14 -14.19 12.33
CA ASP A 210 -17.24 -15.55 11.80
C ASP A 210 -16.12 -15.89 10.80
N GLU A 211 -15.25 -14.93 10.49
CA GLU A 211 -14.21 -15.05 9.47
C GLU A 211 -12.82 -14.88 10.05
N ASP A 212 -11.84 -15.39 9.34
CA ASP A 212 -10.43 -15.03 9.53
C ASP A 212 -9.89 -14.24 8.33
N GLU A 213 -8.71 -13.68 8.49
CA GLU A 213 -8.08 -12.85 7.46
C GLU A 213 -7.89 -13.63 6.14
N GLU A 214 -7.47 -14.91 6.24
CA GLU A 214 -7.23 -15.75 5.07
C GLU A 214 -8.52 -16.01 4.28
N SER A 215 -9.63 -16.24 4.96
CA SER A 215 -10.96 -16.46 4.38
C SER A 215 -11.46 -15.20 3.63
N ILE A 216 -11.37 -14.04 4.27
CA ILE A 216 -11.77 -12.76 3.65
C ILE A 216 -10.92 -12.49 2.42
N VAL A 217 -9.60 -12.61 2.54
CA VAL A 217 -8.66 -12.36 1.43
C VAL A 217 -8.87 -13.37 0.30
N ALA A 218 -9.12 -14.65 0.59
CA ALA A 218 -9.45 -15.64 -0.43
C ALA A 218 -10.73 -15.29 -1.22
N LYS A 219 -11.75 -14.77 -0.55
CA LYS A 219 -12.99 -14.28 -1.18
C LYS A 219 -12.74 -13.04 -2.04
N MET A 220 -11.89 -12.10 -1.58
CA MET A 220 -11.52 -10.90 -2.33
C MET A 220 -10.78 -11.23 -3.62
N VAL A 221 -9.79 -12.12 -3.54
CA VAL A 221 -8.92 -12.51 -4.68
C VAL A 221 -9.59 -13.56 -5.57
N GLY A 222 -10.53 -14.33 -5.03
CA GLY A 222 -11.26 -15.40 -5.75
C GLY A 222 -10.48 -16.70 -5.90
N ARG A 223 -9.38 -16.84 -5.19
CA ARG A 223 -8.58 -18.08 -5.07
C ARG A 223 -8.02 -18.17 -3.66
N LYS A 224 -7.80 -19.39 -3.17
CA LYS A 224 -7.01 -19.56 -1.95
C LYS A 224 -5.63 -18.95 -2.20
N ILE A 225 -5.20 -18.10 -1.28
CA ILE A 225 -3.81 -17.68 -1.27
C ILE A 225 -3.05 -18.85 -0.68
N ASP A 226 -2.20 -19.47 -1.49
CA ASP A 226 -1.32 -20.50 -0.98
C ASP A 226 -0.50 -19.90 0.15
N LYS A 227 -0.52 -20.54 1.33
CA LYS A 227 0.46 -20.23 2.38
C LYS A 227 1.81 -20.47 1.73
N LEU A 228 2.59 -19.41 1.58
CA LEU A 228 4.01 -19.58 1.29
C LEU A 228 4.60 -20.22 2.54
N ASP A 229 4.75 -21.55 2.51
CA ASP A 229 5.71 -22.19 3.40
C ASP A 229 7.07 -21.70 2.93
N HIS A 230 7.66 -20.80 3.72
CA HIS A 230 8.95 -20.23 3.39
C HIS A 230 9.98 -21.34 3.17
N GLN A 231 10.48 -21.48 1.95
CA GLN A 231 11.56 -22.39 1.61
C GLN A 231 12.85 -21.62 1.47
N ALA A 232 13.82 -21.97 2.29
CA ALA A 232 15.16 -21.42 2.17
C ALA A 232 15.91 -22.05 0.99
N PHE A 233 16.47 -21.23 0.11
CA PHE A 233 17.31 -21.66 -1.03
C PHE A 233 18.77 -21.26 -0.85
N VAL A 234 19.18 -20.97 0.37
CA VAL A 234 20.47 -20.40 0.73
C VAL A 234 21.60 -21.37 0.40
N SER A 235 22.57 -20.92 -0.39
CA SER A 235 23.81 -21.64 -0.68
C SER A 235 24.99 -21.03 0.08
N ASP A 236 26.14 -21.73 0.12
CA ASP A 236 27.34 -21.22 0.81
C ASP A 236 28.04 -20.08 0.07
N ARG A 237 27.67 -19.79 -1.17
CA ARG A 237 28.31 -18.77 -2.00
C ARG A 237 27.86 -17.36 -1.57
N GLU A 238 28.79 -16.58 -1.05
CA GLU A 238 28.56 -15.16 -0.78
C GLU A 238 28.49 -14.36 -2.09
N VAL A 239 27.45 -13.54 -2.24
CA VAL A 239 27.23 -12.70 -3.41
C VAL A 239 27.39 -11.23 -3.09
N LEU A 240 26.85 -10.75 -1.97
CA LEU A 240 26.97 -9.37 -1.51
C LEU A 240 27.72 -9.34 -0.18
N ARG A 241 28.73 -8.46 -0.06
CA ARG A 241 29.39 -8.15 1.20
C ARG A 241 29.39 -6.65 1.44
N VAL A 242 29.02 -6.25 2.63
CA VAL A 242 29.00 -4.88 3.12
C VAL A 242 29.85 -4.81 4.37
N GLU A 243 30.89 -3.96 4.36
CA GLU A 243 31.85 -3.83 5.46
C GLU A 243 31.98 -2.37 5.90
N ASN A 244 31.73 -2.11 7.19
CA ASN A 244 31.85 -0.80 7.84
C ASN A 244 31.18 0.35 7.06
N LEU A 245 30.06 0.05 6.37
CA LEU A 245 29.37 1.01 5.51
C LEU A 245 28.75 2.11 6.35
N GLY A 246 29.04 3.37 6.00
CA GLY A 246 28.57 4.50 6.77
C GLY A 246 28.34 5.77 5.97
N ARG A 247 27.41 6.60 6.50
CA ARG A 247 27.11 7.97 6.05
C ARG A 247 26.56 8.79 7.21
N GLY A 248 27.48 9.49 7.91
CA GLY A 248 27.10 10.31 9.08
C GLY A 248 26.32 9.50 10.11
N ASN A 249 25.20 10.06 10.58
CA ASN A 249 24.31 9.40 11.55
C ASN A 249 23.21 8.57 10.88
N GLN A 250 23.04 8.64 9.56
CA GLN A 250 21.97 7.93 8.84
C GLN A 250 22.25 6.44 8.73
N VAL A 251 23.54 6.06 8.50
CA VAL A 251 24.02 4.68 8.52
C VAL A 251 25.37 4.68 9.18
N VAL A 252 25.55 3.85 10.21
CA VAL A 252 26.73 3.82 11.05
C VAL A 252 27.32 2.41 11.09
N ALA A 253 28.45 2.23 10.40
CA ALA A 253 29.28 1.02 10.42
C ALA A 253 28.48 -0.27 10.16
N ALA A 254 27.60 -0.28 9.15
CA ALA A 254 26.84 -1.47 8.80
C ALA A 254 27.74 -2.57 8.26
N ASN A 255 27.62 -3.78 8.81
CA ASN A 255 28.38 -4.97 8.45
C ASN A 255 27.42 -6.14 8.25
N PHE A 256 27.41 -6.73 7.06
CA PHE A 256 26.69 -7.97 6.77
C PHE A 256 27.07 -8.53 5.39
N SER A 257 26.71 -9.78 5.16
CA SER A 257 26.80 -10.40 3.83
C SER A 257 25.48 -11.05 3.46
N VAL A 258 25.29 -11.30 2.16
CA VAL A 258 24.12 -12.02 1.63
C VAL A 258 24.62 -13.11 0.69
N ARG A 259 24.11 -14.32 0.88
CA ARG A 259 24.45 -15.50 0.10
C ARG A 259 23.55 -15.66 -1.13
N ALA A 260 23.98 -16.48 -2.07
CA ALA A 260 23.11 -16.82 -3.20
C ALA A 260 21.90 -17.63 -2.74
N GLY A 261 20.72 -17.20 -3.19
CA GLY A 261 19.45 -17.79 -2.79
C GLY A 261 18.92 -17.28 -1.44
N GLU A 262 19.63 -16.39 -0.76
CA GLU A 262 19.23 -15.84 0.53
C GLU A 262 18.31 -14.62 0.35
N VAL A 263 17.24 -14.58 1.15
CA VAL A 263 16.40 -13.40 1.36
C VAL A 263 16.70 -12.81 2.73
N LEU A 264 17.47 -11.72 2.75
CA LEU A 264 17.80 -10.96 3.94
C LEU A 264 16.74 -9.85 4.16
N GLY A 265 15.97 -9.95 5.23
CA GLY A 265 15.07 -8.90 5.68
C GLY A 265 15.80 -7.80 6.45
N ILE A 266 15.42 -6.55 6.26
CA ILE A 266 15.87 -5.43 7.09
C ILE A 266 14.65 -4.77 7.71
N ALA A 267 14.47 -4.93 9.01
CA ALA A 267 13.37 -4.39 9.80
C ALA A 267 13.83 -3.18 10.63
N GLY A 268 12.88 -2.37 11.10
CA GLY A 268 13.15 -1.21 11.96
C GLY A 268 12.07 -0.14 11.84
N LEU A 269 12.04 0.82 12.75
CA LEU A 269 11.08 1.92 12.70
C LEU A 269 11.35 2.87 11.53
N VAL A 270 10.34 3.69 11.19
CA VAL A 270 10.50 4.77 10.20
C VAL A 270 11.64 5.70 10.63
N GLY A 271 12.57 5.97 9.71
CA GLY A 271 13.76 6.78 10.00
C GLY A 271 14.94 5.99 10.59
N ALA A 272 14.87 4.65 10.67
CA ALA A 272 15.97 3.82 11.15
C ALA A 272 17.20 3.75 10.23
N GLY A 273 17.14 4.31 9.02
CA GLY A 273 18.26 4.32 8.06
C GLY A 273 18.23 3.20 7.01
N ARG A 274 17.11 2.48 6.90
CA ARG A 274 16.95 1.31 6.01
C ARG A 274 17.07 1.66 4.52
N THR A 275 16.30 2.63 4.06
CA THR A 275 16.33 3.15 2.68
C THR A 275 17.70 3.74 2.34
N GLU A 276 18.30 4.50 3.27
CA GLU A 276 19.63 5.08 3.14
C GLU A 276 20.67 3.99 2.94
N LEU A 277 20.59 2.89 3.69
CA LEU A 277 21.47 1.73 3.55
C LEU A 277 21.39 1.13 2.14
N LEU A 278 20.19 0.91 1.60
CA LEU A 278 20.02 0.42 0.23
C LEU A 278 20.56 1.40 -0.81
N LYS A 279 20.36 2.71 -0.64
CA LYS A 279 20.87 3.76 -1.54
C LYS A 279 22.40 3.82 -1.54
N LEU A 280 23.05 3.58 -0.38
CA LEU A 280 24.52 3.47 -0.29
C LEU A 280 25.06 2.25 -1.02
N ILE A 281 24.39 1.09 -0.90
CA ILE A 281 24.77 -0.15 -1.60
C ILE A 281 24.61 0.01 -3.11
N ALA A 282 23.51 0.61 -3.55
CA ALA A 282 23.21 0.88 -4.96
C ALA A 282 24.09 2.00 -5.57
N GLY A 283 24.94 2.66 -4.77
CA GLY A 283 25.82 3.73 -5.24
C GLY A 283 25.09 5.03 -5.60
N ILE A 284 23.85 5.20 -5.18
CA ILE A 284 23.05 6.43 -5.36
C ILE A 284 23.62 7.50 -4.42
N ASP A 285 23.74 7.14 -3.16
CA ASP A 285 24.29 8.02 -2.14
C ASP A 285 25.80 7.79 -1.95
N LYS A 286 26.52 8.86 -1.58
CA LYS A 286 27.96 8.81 -1.32
C LYS A 286 28.19 8.26 0.09
N ARG A 287 28.85 7.10 0.20
CA ARG A 287 29.33 6.59 1.47
C ARG A 287 30.54 7.37 1.97
N THR A 288 30.60 7.61 3.28
CA THR A 288 31.74 8.28 3.94
C THR A 288 32.76 7.27 4.44
N SER A 289 32.35 6.03 4.67
CA SER A 289 33.22 4.92 5.10
C SER A 289 32.75 3.58 4.52
N GLY A 290 33.58 2.59 4.61
CA GLY A 290 33.30 1.20 4.30
C GLY A 290 33.31 0.84 2.82
N THR A 291 33.09 -0.44 2.57
CA THR A 291 33.13 -1.04 1.23
C THR A 291 31.87 -1.87 0.95
N VAL A 292 31.54 -1.97 -0.32
CA VAL A 292 30.53 -2.89 -0.87
C VAL A 292 31.21 -3.70 -1.94
N SER A 293 31.07 -5.01 -1.91
CA SER A 293 31.56 -5.91 -2.95
C SER A 293 30.47 -6.89 -3.40
N VAL A 294 30.52 -7.25 -4.68
CA VAL A 294 29.63 -8.25 -5.29
C VAL A 294 30.48 -9.34 -5.91
N ASN A 295 30.22 -10.59 -5.54
CA ASN A 295 31.04 -11.75 -5.95
C ASN A 295 32.55 -11.51 -5.73
N GLY A 296 32.92 -10.91 -4.58
CA GLY A 296 34.32 -10.58 -4.21
C GLY A 296 34.89 -9.32 -4.90
N ASN A 297 34.18 -8.70 -5.85
CA ASN A 297 34.64 -7.52 -6.57
C ASN A 297 34.11 -6.22 -5.93
N PRO A 298 34.98 -5.27 -5.59
CA PRO A 298 34.56 -4.03 -4.95
C PRO A 298 33.76 -3.14 -5.92
N VAL A 299 32.68 -2.56 -5.42
CA VAL A 299 31.84 -1.61 -6.15
C VAL A 299 32.29 -0.19 -5.88
N LYS A 300 32.49 0.59 -6.94
CA LYS A 300 32.94 1.99 -6.84
C LYS A 300 31.91 2.85 -6.08
N ASN A 301 32.42 3.66 -5.12
CA ASN A 301 31.60 4.56 -4.33
C ASN A 301 30.90 5.62 -5.19
N HIS A 302 29.65 5.94 -4.86
CA HIS A 302 28.82 6.97 -5.50
C HIS A 302 28.80 6.85 -7.03
N ASN A 303 28.56 5.62 -7.50
CA ASN A 303 28.54 5.31 -8.94
C ASN A 303 27.51 4.23 -9.26
N VAL A 304 26.30 4.68 -9.59
CA VAL A 304 25.17 3.82 -9.95
C VAL A 304 25.49 2.92 -11.15
N ARG A 305 26.22 3.43 -12.15
CA ARG A 305 26.59 2.60 -13.33
C ARG A 305 27.53 1.47 -12.92
N ALA A 306 28.47 1.71 -12.00
CA ALA A 306 29.35 0.66 -11.50
C ALA A 306 28.56 -0.38 -10.69
N ALA A 307 27.58 0.05 -9.87
CA ALA A 307 26.71 -0.85 -9.13
C ALA A 307 25.85 -1.72 -10.07
N ILE A 308 25.25 -1.13 -11.09
CA ILE A 308 24.49 -1.87 -12.12
C ILE A 308 25.41 -2.88 -12.85
N LYS A 309 26.62 -2.46 -13.25
CA LYS A 309 27.58 -3.34 -13.91
C LYS A 309 28.04 -4.49 -13.00
N ALA A 310 28.10 -4.27 -11.69
CA ALA A 310 28.39 -5.32 -10.70
C ALA A 310 27.20 -6.26 -10.47
N GLY A 311 26.03 -5.97 -11.04
CA GLY A 311 24.84 -6.78 -10.91
C GLY A 311 23.92 -6.38 -9.74
N ILE A 312 23.97 -5.14 -9.24
CA ILE A 312 23.06 -4.62 -8.21
C ILE A 312 21.86 -3.97 -8.88
N GLY A 313 20.65 -4.43 -8.52
CA GLY A 313 19.38 -3.85 -8.92
C GLY A 313 18.61 -3.32 -7.72
N LEU A 314 18.15 -2.06 -7.76
CA LEU A 314 17.31 -1.45 -6.73
C LEU A 314 15.88 -1.27 -7.23
N VAL A 315 14.94 -1.78 -6.48
CA VAL A 315 13.49 -1.54 -6.60
C VAL A 315 13.12 -0.50 -5.54
N PRO A 316 12.83 0.76 -5.92
CA PRO A 316 12.67 1.86 -4.98
C PRO A 316 11.30 1.86 -4.30
N GLU A 317 11.22 2.53 -3.14
CA GLU A 317 9.99 2.73 -2.37
C GLU A 317 8.92 3.50 -3.17
N ASP A 318 9.24 4.69 -3.71
CA ASP A 318 8.32 5.48 -4.53
C ASP A 318 8.47 5.11 -6.01
N ARG A 319 7.75 4.05 -6.41
CA ARG A 319 7.78 3.59 -7.82
C ARG A 319 7.34 4.67 -8.81
N LYS A 320 6.44 5.59 -8.43
CA LYS A 320 5.91 6.62 -9.34
C LYS A 320 6.91 7.73 -9.62
N LYS A 321 7.72 8.11 -8.62
CA LYS A 321 8.72 9.16 -8.74
C LYS A 321 10.08 8.63 -9.17
N GLU A 322 10.51 7.48 -8.61
CA GLU A 322 11.86 6.96 -8.75
C GLU A 322 11.92 5.69 -9.64
N GLY A 323 10.81 4.94 -9.73
CA GLY A 323 10.79 3.63 -10.36
C GLY A 323 10.46 3.63 -11.85
N ILE A 324 9.61 4.51 -12.34
CA ILE A 324 9.07 4.44 -13.71
C ILE A 324 9.15 5.77 -14.47
N ILE A 325 9.27 5.68 -15.80
CA ILE A 325 9.00 6.80 -16.71
C ILE A 325 7.56 6.61 -17.21
N LYS A 326 6.63 7.32 -16.59
CA LYS A 326 5.18 7.08 -16.67
C LYS A 326 4.61 7.07 -18.09
N GLU A 327 5.11 7.94 -18.96
CA GLU A 327 4.65 8.11 -20.35
C GLU A 327 5.28 7.09 -21.31
N ARG A 328 6.31 6.37 -20.87
CA ARG A 328 7.04 5.42 -21.72
C ARG A 328 6.41 4.03 -21.69
N ALA A 329 6.58 3.31 -22.80
CA ALA A 329 6.12 1.94 -22.93
C ALA A 329 6.78 1.00 -21.90
N VAL A 330 6.09 -0.09 -21.54
CA VAL A 330 6.58 -1.16 -20.66
C VAL A 330 7.97 -1.64 -21.08
N LYS A 331 8.17 -1.98 -22.38
CA LYS A 331 9.47 -2.43 -22.90
C LYS A 331 10.59 -1.42 -22.69
N MET A 332 10.32 -0.13 -22.80
CA MET A 332 11.32 0.92 -22.59
C MET A 332 11.68 1.04 -21.11
N ASN A 333 10.69 0.99 -20.23
CA ASN A 333 10.91 0.99 -18.79
C ASN A 333 11.71 -0.23 -18.32
N MET A 334 11.46 -1.40 -18.90
CA MET A 334 12.22 -2.62 -18.63
C MET A 334 13.69 -2.49 -19.03
N ALA A 335 13.96 -1.90 -20.20
CA ALA A 335 15.31 -1.89 -20.77
C ALA A 335 16.25 -0.83 -20.18
N LEU A 336 15.77 0.11 -19.35
CA LEU A 336 16.52 1.29 -18.90
C LEU A 336 17.98 1.01 -18.45
N PRO A 337 18.28 0.05 -17.52
CA PRO A 337 19.65 -0.17 -17.06
C PRO A 337 20.50 -0.98 -18.06
N SER A 338 19.87 -1.70 -18.98
CA SER A 338 20.52 -2.64 -19.91
C SER A 338 20.31 -2.25 -21.38
N MET A 339 20.02 -0.98 -21.67
CA MET A 339 19.72 -0.50 -23.02
C MET A 339 20.82 -0.86 -24.03
N HIS A 340 22.08 -0.89 -23.60
CA HIS A 340 23.22 -1.28 -24.42
C HIS A 340 23.16 -2.73 -24.92
N HIS A 341 22.48 -3.64 -24.23
CA HIS A 341 22.25 -5.02 -24.69
C HIS A 341 21.32 -5.11 -25.91
N PHE A 342 20.55 -4.07 -26.12
CA PHE A 342 19.56 -4.00 -27.22
C PHE A 342 20.06 -3.16 -28.40
N THR A 343 21.32 -2.70 -28.39
CA THR A 343 21.90 -1.93 -29.49
C THR A 343 22.69 -2.84 -30.43
N VAL A 344 22.63 -2.51 -31.73
CA VAL A 344 23.41 -3.14 -32.80
C VAL A 344 23.96 -2.02 -33.67
N GLY A 345 25.26 -1.92 -33.82
CA GLY A 345 25.89 -0.84 -34.57
C GLY A 345 25.53 0.57 -34.04
N GLY A 346 25.31 0.70 -32.73
CA GLY A 346 24.92 1.98 -32.08
C GLY A 346 23.43 2.30 -32.18
N LEU A 347 22.62 1.54 -32.90
CA LEU A 347 21.17 1.73 -33.05
C LEU A 347 20.36 0.73 -32.22
N LEU A 348 19.24 1.17 -31.69
CA LEU A 348 18.35 0.32 -30.89
C LEU A 348 17.62 -0.69 -31.78
N SER A 349 17.86 -1.98 -31.54
CA SER A 349 17.17 -3.08 -32.22
C SER A 349 15.81 -3.35 -31.56
N GLN A 350 14.74 -2.87 -32.17
CA GLN A 350 13.37 -3.08 -31.70
C GLN A 350 13.01 -4.57 -31.63
N ALA A 351 13.52 -5.39 -32.55
CA ALA A 351 13.25 -6.83 -32.54
C ALA A 351 13.85 -7.54 -31.31
N ARG A 352 15.11 -7.22 -30.95
CA ARG A 352 15.76 -7.76 -29.74
C ARG A 352 15.05 -7.30 -28.47
N LEU A 353 14.73 -6.00 -28.39
CA LEU A 353 14.02 -5.41 -27.27
C LEU A 353 12.63 -6.04 -27.09
N ASN A 354 11.84 -6.13 -28.14
CA ASN A 354 10.50 -6.72 -28.09
C ASN A 354 10.54 -8.19 -27.64
N ARG A 355 11.46 -9.00 -28.21
CA ARG A 355 11.61 -10.41 -27.83
C ARG A 355 11.94 -10.55 -26.34
N LYS A 356 12.95 -9.84 -25.83
CA LYS A 356 13.33 -9.91 -24.42
C LYS A 356 12.22 -9.42 -23.51
N ALA A 357 11.52 -8.33 -23.88
CA ALA A 357 10.42 -7.78 -23.11
C ALA A 357 9.25 -8.75 -23.02
N GLN A 358 8.86 -9.40 -24.14
CA GLN A 358 7.81 -10.41 -24.12
C GLN A 358 8.15 -11.58 -23.22
N THR A 359 9.38 -12.12 -23.33
CA THR A 359 9.82 -13.22 -22.47
C THR A 359 9.77 -12.83 -20.99
N VAL A 360 10.49 -11.76 -20.60
CA VAL A 360 10.60 -11.36 -19.19
C VAL A 360 9.24 -10.98 -18.61
N MET A 361 8.43 -10.21 -19.34
CA MET A 361 7.11 -9.80 -18.84
C MET A 361 6.12 -10.98 -18.82
N GLY A 362 6.26 -11.95 -19.72
CA GLY A 362 5.49 -13.19 -19.71
C GLY A 362 5.83 -14.05 -18.48
N ASP A 363 7.12 -14.27 -18.20
CA ASP A 363 7.61 -15.03 -17.04
C ASP A 363 7.15 -14.41 -15.70
N LEU A 364 7.05 -13.08 -15.66
CA LEU A 364 6.53 -12.32 -14.52
C LEU A 364 5.00 -12.22 -14.50
N LYS A 365 4.31 -12.88 -15.44
CA LYS A 365 2.85 -12.89 -15.55
C LYS A 365 2.24 -11.47 -15.58
N LEU A 366 2.81 -10.57 -16.39
CA LEU A 366 2.25 -9.23 -16.60
C LEU A 366 0.85 -9.33 -17.21
N ARG A 367 -0.11 -8.57 -16.69
CA ARG A 367 -1.49 -8.57 -17.19
C ARG A 367 -2.02 -7.14 -17.38
N PRO A 368 -2.48 -6.74 -18.60
CA PRO A 368 -2.33 -7.48 -19.85
C PRO A 368 -0.85 -7.53 -20.31
N LEU A 369 -0.47 -8.57 -21.04
CA LEU A 369 0.87 -8.68 -21.62
C LEU A 369 0.96 -7.81 -22.89
N ASP A 370 0.99 -6.50 -22.69
CA ASP A 370 1.18 -5.49 -23.72
C ASP A 370 2.44 -4.67 -23.44
N ILE A 371 3.53 -5.06 -24.09
CA ILE A 371 4.84 -4.40 -23.90
C ILE A 371 4.93 -3.02 -24.56
N GLY A 372 3.98 -2.68 -25.44
CA GLY A 372 3.87 -1.38 -26.11
C GLY A 372 3.08 -0.34 -25.30
N LYS A 373 2.26 -0.79 -24.36
CA LYS A 373 1.40 0.08 -23.55
C LYS A 373 2.22 0.98 -22.62
N SER A 374 1.73 2.21 -22.40
CA SER A 374 2.33 3.11 -21.39
C SER A 374 2.24 2.48 -19.99
N ILE A 375 3.37 2.45 -19.26
CA ILE A 375 3.41 1.88 -17.90
C ILE A 375 2.50 2.61 -16.93
N GLY A 376 2.26 3.91 -17.14
CA GLY A 376 1.38 4.72 -16.31
C GLY A 376 -0.08 4.25 -16.29
N THR A 377 -0.50 3.44 -17.28
CA THR A 377 -1.87 2.91 -17.38
C THR A 377 -2.04 1.54 -16.71
N LEU A 378 -0.96 0.96 -16.17
CA LEU A 378 -0.99 -0.32 -15.48
C LEU A 378 -1.35 -0.16 -14.01
N SER A 379 -1.91 -1.22 -13.41
CA SER A 379 -2.09 -1.30 -11.95
C SER A 379 -0.75 -1.27 -11.20
N GLY A 380 -0.79 -0.90 -9.91
CA GLY A 380 0.42 -0.82 -9.08
C GLY A 380 1.24 -2.10 -9.05
N GLY A 381 0.60 -3.26 -8.92
CA GLY A 381 1.29 -4.55 -8.95
C GLY A 381 1.95 -4.85 -10.30
N ASN A 382 1.30 -4.49 -11.43
CA ASN A 382 1.90 -4.66 -12.75
C ASN A 382 3.06 -3.68 -13.00
N GLN A 383 2.97 -2.43 -12.51
CA GLN A 383 4.11 -1.50 -12.53
C GLN A 383 5.31 -2.07 -11.77
N GLN A 384 5.07 -2.66 -10.59
CA GLN A 384 6.09 -3.28 -9.77
C GLN A 384 6.77 -4.45 -10.48
N LYS A 385 5.98 -5.32 -11.16
CA LYS A 385 6.51 -6.40 -11.99
C LYS A 385 7.43 -5.88 -13.10
N VAL A 386 7.12 -4.75 -13.73
CA VAL A 386 7.98 -4.14 -14.77
C VAL A 386 9.29 -3.66 -14.15
N ILE A 387 9.27 -3.07 -12.94
CA ILE A 387 10.50 -2.64 -12.24
C ILE A 387 11.35 -3.86 -11.87
N ILE A 388 10.76 -4.93 -11.35
CA ILE A 388 11.47 -6.19 -11.07
C ILE A 388 12.04 -6.77 -12.37
N GLY A 389 11.22 -6.85 -13.43
CA GLY A 389 11.62 -7.34 -14.73
C GLY A 389 12.75 -6.56 -15.39
N ARG A 390 12.90 -5.28 -15.08
CA ARG A 390 14.04 -4.44 -15.46
C ARG A 390 15.36 -5.05 -15.01
N TRP A 391 15.42 -5.48 -13.74
CA TRP A 391 16.62 -6.05 -13.16
C TRP A 391 16.85 -7.50 -13.55
N VAL A 392 15.76 -8.25 -13.81
CA VAL A 392 15.84 -9.58 -14.45
C VAL A 392 16.39 -9.45 -15.87
N ALA A 393 15.94 -8.47 -16.66
CA ALA A 393 16.45 -8.23 -18.01
C ALA A 393 17.91 -7.79 -18.03
N ALA A 394 18.36 -7.10 -16.98
CA ALA A 394 19.75 -6.67 -16.78
C ALA A 394 20.65 -7.75 -16.13
N ASP A 395 20.11 -8.95 -15.87
CA ASP A 395 20.78 -10.08 -15.24
C ASP A 395 21.40 -9.74 -13.87
N ALA A 396 20.68 -8.99 -13.04
CA ALA A 396 21.14 -8.64 -11.70
C ALA A 396 21.39 -9.89 -10.84
N SER A 397 22.47 -9.85 -10.04
CA SER A 397 22.83 -10.89 -9.06
C SER A 397 22.32 -10.55 -7.68
N VAL A 398 22.20 -9.26 -7.37
CA VAL A 398 21.72 -8.69 -6.10
C VAL A 398 20.46 -7.87 -6.36
N PHE A 399 19.40 -8.18 -5.67
CA PHE A 399 18.14 -7.43 -5.71
C PHE A 399 17.93 -6.73 -4.37
N LEU A 400 17.84 -5.41 -4.41
CA LEU A 400 17.52 -4.56 -3.27
C LEU A 400 16.06 -4.10 -3.42
N PHE A 401 15.20 -4.53 -2.52
CA PHE A 401 13.78 -4.15 -2.49
C PHE A 401 13.53 -3.16 -1.35
N ASP A 402 13.08 -1.97 -1.68
CA ASP A 402 12.66 -0.96 -0.71
C ASP A 402 11.15 -0.86 -0.72
N GLU A 403 10.48 -1.34 0.33
CA GLU A 403 9.03 -1.40 0.48
C GLU A 403 8.32 -1.97 -0.77
N PRO A 404 8.63 -3.22 -1.21
CA PRO A 404 8.24 -3.72 -2.53
C PRO A 404 6.74 -3.83 -2.75
N THR A 405 5.94 -3.87 -1.70
CA THR A 405 4.49 -4.04 -1.76
C THR A 405 3.71 -2.80 -1.33
N ARG A 406 4.39 -1.69 -1.05
CA ARG A 406 3.73 -0.45 -0.64
C ARG A 406 2.78 0.08 -1.71
N GLY A 407 1.52 0.32 -1.32
CA GLY A 407 0.47 0.80 -2.23
C GLY A 407 0.12 -0.19 -3.33
N ILE A 408 0.25 -1.48 -3.06
CA ILE A 408 -0.19 -2.59 -3.90
C ILE A 408 -1.33 -3.30 -3.17
N ASP A 409 -2.30 -3.80 -3.92
CA ASP A 409 -3.40 -4.59 -3.36
C ASP A 409 -2.93 -5.98 -2.85
N ILE A 410 -3.74 -6.58 -1.97
CA ILE A 410 -3.39 -7.82 -1.26
C ILE A 410 -3.10 -8.98 -2.22
N GLY A 411 -3.88 -9.11 -3.30
CA GLY A 411 -3.67 -10.16 -4.29
C GLY A 411 -2.35 -10.00 -5.03
N ALA A 412 -1.99 -8.76 -5.40
CA ALA A 412 -0.73 -8.47 -6.06
C ALA A 412 0.47 -8.56 -5.11
N LYS A 413 0.31 -8.32 -3.78
CA LYS A 413 1.37 -8.56 -2.78
C LYS A 413 1.86 -10.01 -2.83
N SER A 414 0.94 -10.98 -2.81
CA SER A 414 1.27 -12.42 -2.94
C SER A 414 2.06 -12.72 -4.21
N GLU A 415 1.71 -12.10 -5.33
CA GLU A 415 2.43 -12.31 -6.58
C GLU A 415 3.87 -11.77 -6.52
N ILE A 416 4.09 -10.65 -5.81
CA ILE A 416 5.45 -10.11 -5.58
C ILE A 416 6.26 -11.03 -4.68
N TYR A 417 5.67 -11.60 -3.61
CA TYR A 417 6.36 -12.57 -2.74
C TYR A 417 6.80 -13.81 -3.52
N HIS A 418 5.93 -14.37 -4.37
CA HIS A 418 6.30 -15.47 -5.25
C HIS A 418 7.41 -15.11 -6.25
N LEU A 419 7.46 -13.85 -6.71
CA LEU A 419 8.55 -13.40 -7.56
C LEU A 419 9.88 -13.30 -6.80
N ILE A 420 9.85 -12.82 -5.56
CA ILE A 420 11.03 -12.78 -4.66
C ILE A 420 11.54 -14.21 -4.43
N GLU A 421 10.65 -15.15 -4.09
CA GLU A 421 10.98 -16.56 -3.90
C GLU A 421 11.60 -17.20 -5.16
N LYS A 422 11.01 -16.97 -6.35
CA LYS A 422 11.58 -17.45 -7.61
C LYS A 422 12.97 -16.87 -7.90
N LEU A 423 13.23 -15.63 -7.55
CA LEU A 423 14.54 -15.01 -7.66
C LEU A 423 15.53 -15.67 -6.70
N ALA A 424 15.13 -15.96 -5.46
CA ALA A 424 15.95 -16.70 -4.49
C ALA A 424 16.25 -18.12 -5.01
N GLN A 425 15.25 -18.85 -5.50
CA GLN A 425 15.40 -20.16 -6.12
C GLN A 425 16.36 -20.14 -7.31
N ALA A 426 16.40 -19.05 -8.07
CA ALA A 426 17.35 -18.82 -9.15
C ALA A 426 18.77 -18.43 -8.66
N GLY A 427 19.04 -18.49 -7.36
CA GLY A 427 20.35 -18.20 -6.75
C GLY A 427 20.70 -16.70 -6.71
N LYS A 428 19.71 -15.80 -6.79
CA LYS A 428 19.95 -14.36 -6.60
C LYS A 428 20.05 -14.03 -5.12
N ALA A 429 20.88 -13.07 -4.73
CA ALA A 429 20.95 -12.52 -3.39
C ALA A 429 19.91 -11.40 -3.24
N ILE A 430 19.11 -11.47 -2.21
CA ILE A 430 17.96 -10.57 -2.06
C ILE A 430 18.04 -9.85 -0.72
N VAL A 431 17.85 -8.53 -0.74
CA VAL A 431 17.68 -7.70 0.45
C VAL A 431 16.33 -7.05 0.37
N VAL A 432 15.48 -7.24 1.38
CA VAL A 432 14.14 -6.65 1.45
C VAL A 432 14.02 -5.76 2.68
N VAL A 433 13.68 -4.51 2.44
CA VAL A 433 13.25 -3.55 3.47
C VAL A 433 11.75 -3.49 3.45
N SER A 434 11.09 -3.67 4.60
CA SER A 434 9.65 -3.43 4.75
C SER A 434 9.33 -2.82 6.11
N SER A 435 8.32 -1.97 6.13
CA SER A 435 7.69 -1.45 7.35
C SER A 435 6.65 -2.42 7.92
N GLU A 436 6.18 -3.38 7.12
CA GLU A 436 5.27 -4.43 7.53
C GLU A 436 6.07 -5.63 8.08
N MET A 437 6.06 -5.83 9.41
CA MET A 437 6.81 -6.93 10.06
C MET A 437 6.33 -8.29 9.56
N THR A 438 5.04 -8.44 9.32
CA THR A 438 4.44 -9.66 8.78
C THR A 438 4.97 -10.03 7.39
N GLU A 439 5.28 -9.02 6.56
CA GLU A 439 5.93 -9.24 5.26
C GLU A 439 7.34 -9.83 5.45
N ILE A 440 8.15 -9.21 6.28
CA ILE A 440 9.52 -9.66 6.57
C ILE A 440 9.51 -11.09 7.11
N MET A 441 8.65 -11.38 8.11
CA MET A 441 8.54 -12.72 8.71
C MET A 441 8.11 -13.79 7.70
N ARG A 442 7.37 -13.39 6.66
CA ARG A 442 6.86 -14.30 5.64
C ARG A 442 7.90 -14.74 4.61
N ILE A 443 8.86 -13.85 4.28
CA ILE A 443 9.74 -14.06 3.12
C ILE A 443 11.22 -14.14 3.46
N ALA A 444 11.65 -13.73 4.67
CA ALA A 444 13.06 -13.61 5.01
C ALA A 444 13.61 -14.88 5.67
N ASP A 445 14.80 -15.33 5.21
CA ASP A 445 15.59 -16.38 5.86
C ASP A 445 16.26 -15.86 7.13
N ARG A 446 16.64 -14.58 7.13
CA ARG A 446 17.38 -13.89 8.19
C ARG A 446 16.95 -12.42 8.22
N VAL A 447 16.90 -11.83 9.41
CA VAL A 447 16.46 -10.44 9.59
C VAL A 447 17.52 -9.64 10.34
N LEU A 448 17.91 -8.50 9.78
CA LEU A 448 18.68 -7.49 10.49
C LEU A 448 17.72 -6.42 11.02
N VAL A 449 17.81 -6.12 12.30
CA VAL A 449 17.00 -5.05 12.91
C VAL A 449 17.86 -3.79 12.96
N MET A 450 17.34 -2.70 12.39
CA MET A 450 17.99 -1.39 12.39
C MET A 450 17.31 -0.40 13.32
N ARG A 451 18.13 0.38 14.02
CA ARG A 451 17.72 1.49 14.87
C ARG A 451 18.75 2.60 14.81
N GLU A 452 18.29 3.84 14.57
CA GLU A 452 19.16 5.04 14.55
C GLU A 452 20.41 4.86 13.69
N GLY A 453 20.25 4.29 12.49
CA GLY A 453 21.34 4.05 11.53
C GLY A 453 22.25 2.85 11.84
N ARG A 454 22.01 2.09 12.90
CA ARG A 454 22.84 0.94 13.31
C ARG A 454 22.07 -0.37 13.19
N ILE A 455 22.77 -1.43 12.83
CA ILE A 455 22.27 -2.81 12.98
C ILE A 455 22.37 -3.15 14.47
N THR A 456 21.25 -3.37 15.12
CA THR A 456 21.18 -3.66 16.57
C THR A 456 21.13 -5.15 16.86
N GLN A 457 20.57 -5.94 15.95
CA GLN A 457 20.43 -7.38 16.12
C GLN A 457 20.31 -8.08 14.77
N GLU A 458 20.76 -9.33 14.72
CA GLU A 458 20.51 -10.30 13.68
C GLU A 458 19.61 -11.42 14.24
N LEU A 459 18.51 -11.73 13.52
CA LEU A 459 17.54 -12.76 13.90
C LEU A 459 17.49 -13.84 12.82
N THR A 460 17.41 -15.11 13.23
CA THR A 460 17.36 -16.27 12.34
C THR A 460 16.32 -17.29 12.84
N GLY A 461 15.71 -18.05 11.93
CA GLY A 461 14.78 -19.14 12.25
C GLY A 461 13.65 -18.73 13.19
N SER A 462 13.44 -19.48 14.27
CA SER A 462 12.35 -19.23 15.24
C SER A 462 12.49 -17.92 16.03
N ALA A 463 13.66 -17.24 15.97
CA ALA A 463 13.84 -15.93 16.60
C ALA A 463 13.21 -14.79 15.76
N ILE A 464 12.83 -15.03 14.52
CA ILE A 464 12.15 -14.05 13.66
C ILE A 464 10.68 -13.96 14.10
N THR A 465 10.40 -13.12 15.09
CA THR A 465 9.06 -12.86 15.62
C THR A 465 8.82 -11.35 15.67
N GLU A 466 7.57 -10.94 15.61
CA GLU A 466 7.19 -9.53 15.69
C GLU A 466 7.68 -8.90 17.00
N GLU A 467 7.57 -9.64 18.12
CA GLU A 467 8.03 -9.21 19.44
C GLU A 467 9.55 -8.94 19.45
N ASN A 468 10.36 -9.87 18.93
CA ASN A 468 11.80 -9.70 18.87
C ASN A 468 12.21 -8.55 17.96
N ILE A 469 11.59 -8.43 16.77
CA ILE A 469 11.85 -7.32 15.84
C ILE A 469 11.52 -5.99 16.53
N ALA A 470 10.34 -5.86 17.14
CA ALA A 470 9.92 -4.65 17.85
C ALA A 470 10.85 -4.33 19.01
N ARG A 471 11.22 -5.31 19.83
CA ARG A 471 12.12 -5.17 20.99
C ARG A 471 13.48 -4.54 20.60
N PHE A 472 14.08 -4.96 19.49
CA PHE A 472 15.39 -4.46 19.06
C PHE A 472 15.29 -3.19 18.20
N ALA A 473 14.10 -2.90 17.63
CA ALA A 473 13.84 -1.67 16.89
C ALA A 473 13.55 -0.48 17.83
N ILE A 474 13.05 -0.71 19.05
CA ILE A 474 12.72 0.31 20.05
C ILE A 474 13.87 0.42 21.06
N LYS A 475 14.20 1.65 21.46
CA LYS A 475 15.19 1.90 22.50
C LYS A 475 14.64 1.38 23.84
N GLN A 476 15.33 0.45 24.49
CA GLN A 476 15.05 0.18 25.91
C GLN A 476 15.41 1.43 26.71
N ILE A 477 14.42 2.02 27.38
CA ILE A 477 14.58 3.13 28.32
C ILE A 477 15.26 2.59 29.58
#